data_9a2416e1297271dcbcfd4c1fafef9193
#
_entry.id   9a2416e1297271dcbcfd4c1fafef9193
#
_cell.length_a   1.000
_cell.length_b   1.000
_cell.length_c   1.000
_cell.angle_alpha   90.00
_cell.angle_beta   90.00
_cell.angle_gamma   90.00
#
_symmetry.space_group_name_H-M   'P 1'
#
loop_
_entity.id
_entity.type
_entity.pdbx_description
1 polymer ?
#
loop_
_entity_poly.entity_id
_entity_poly.type
_entity_poly.pdbx_seq_one_letter_code
_entity_poly.pdbx_strand_id
1 'polypeptide(L)'
;GAIISVAFVIVFMAVSGFTYSVMRAGFMMLVMLLGTLLSRQADSLNSLGIALVILCFVNPYCVMSLGLRLSFLSTLGIIVGYGNIDFPLNPYIARVRNKYVRRVCEFIFGSVRSTVLACAFTLPVMILDLGKVSLIAIPANLVSNLPASACMILSGLTALTAKFSFLRVITAGLADLSGVCASFLINSSKSLAAIPHSSLNASTFLFPLWLVLIFIVLAAAALIYKFSGRNTVRAAVLI
;
A
#
# COMPACT_ATOMS: atom_id res chain seq x y z
N GLY A 1 2.67 14.74 21.53
CA GLY A 1 2.36 14.29 20.15
C GLY A 1 1.59 12.99 20.06
N ALA A 2 2.00 11.91 20.75
CA ALA A 2 1.44 10.57 20.54
C ALA A 2 -0.07 10.45 20.87
N ILE A 3 -0.55 11.07 21.93
CA ILE A 3 -1.98 11.05 22.31
C ILE A 3 -2.84 11.69 21.21
N ILE A 4 -2.37 12.82 20.65
CA ILE A 4 -3.08 13.52 19.56
C ILE A 4 -3.13 12.62 18.33
N SER A 5 -2.02 11.93 18.00
CA SER A 5 -1.96 11.00 16.87
C SER A 5 -2.92 9.82 17.07
N VAL A 6 -2.99 9.24 18.27
CA VAL A 6 -3.95 8.17 18.60
C VAL A 6 -5.38 8.64 18.41
N ALA A 7 -5.73 9.81 18.97
CA ALA A 7 -7.06 10.38 18.84
C ALA A 7 -7.43 10.61 17.36
N PHE A 8 -6.48 11.14 16.57
CA PHE A 8 -6.68 11.37 15.14
C PHE A 8 -6.94 10.07 14.37
N VAL A 9 -6.17 8.99 14.66
CA VAL A 9 -6.37 7.67 14.03
C VAL A 9 -7.76 7.12 14.35
N ILE A 10 -8.21 7.21 15.61
CA ILE A 10 -9.53 6.71 16.02
C ILE A 10 -10.64 7.51 15.32
N VAL A 11 -10.54 8.84 15.30
CA VAL A 11 -11.50 9.70 14.59
C VAL A 11 -11.55 9.38 13.11
N PHE A 12 -10.38 9.18 12.48
CA PHE A 12 -10.31 8.80 11.08
C PHE A 12 -10.98 7.45 10.81
N MET A 13 -10.76 6.45 11.66
CA MET A 13 -11.43 5.14 11.56
C MET A 13 -12.95 5.29 11.67
N ALA A 14 -13.44 6.13 12.60
CA ALA A 14 -14.87 6.39 12.79
C ALA A 14 -15.51 7.09 11.58
N VAL A 15 -14.85 8.13 11.05
CA VAL A 15 -15.31 8.87 9.86
C VAL A 15 -15.33 7.98 8.61
N SER A 16 -14.37 7.05 8.50
CA SER A 16 -14.29 6.09 7.38
C SER A 16 -15.28 4.91 7.50
N GLY A 17 -16.14 4.88 8.53
CA GLY A 17 -17.16 3.86 8.74
C GLY A 17 -16.61 2.49 9.14
N PHE A 18 -15.45 2.42 9.80
CA PHE A 18 -14.82 1.18 10.29
C PHE A 18 -14.71 0.07 9.26
N THR A 19 -14.40 0.42 8.00
CA THR A 19 -14.14 -0.61 6.99
C THR A 19 -12.92 -1.45 7.40
N TYR A 20 -12.92 -2.76 7.13
CA TYR A 20 -11.85 -3.67 7.56
C TYR A 20 -10.45 -3.25 7.08
N SER A 21 -10.35 -2.65 5.89
CA SER A 21 -9.10 -2.13 5.35
C SER A 21 -8.56 -0.96 6.17
N VAL A 22 -9.45 -0.03 6.57
CA VAL A 22 -9.09 1.13 7.41
C VAL A 22 -8.80 0.70 8.84
N MET A 23 -9.59 -0.23 9.41
CA MET A 23 -9.34 -0.77 10.75
C MET A 23 -7.96 -1.44 10.81
N ARG A 24 -7.58 -2.24 9.81
CA ARG A 24 -6.25 -2.84 9.76
C ARG A 24 -5.15 -1.77 9.79
N ALA A 25 -5.25 -0.76 8.92
CA ALA A 25 -4.26 0.32 8.87
C ALA A 25 -4.21 1.11 10.19
N GLY A 26 -5.37 1.39 10.78
CA GLY A 26 -5.50 2.06 12.07
C GLY A 26 -4.85 1.25 13.20
N PHE A 27 -5.14 -0.03 13.32
CA PHE A 27 -4.52 -0.90 14.34
C PHE A 27 -3.01 -1.02 14.16
N MET A 28 -2.51 -1.16 12.92
CA MET A 28 -1.07 -1.14 12.65
C MET A 28 -0.44 0.17 13.13
N MET A 29 -1.06 1.30 12.81
CA MET A 29 -0.58 2.63 13.24
C MET A 29 -0.58 2.76 14.77
N LEU A 30 -1.63 2.28 15.45
CA LEU A 30 -1.70 2.28 16.91
C LEU A 30 -0.60 1.42 17.54
N VAL A 31 -0.35 0.22 17.00
CA VAL A 31 0.74 -0.65 17.46
C VAL A 31 2.10 0.01 17.27
N MET A 32 2.34 0.67 16.12
CA MET A 32 3.57 1.41 15.88
C MET A 32 3.74 2.59 16.85
N LEU A 33 2.67 3.35 17.12
CA LEU A 33 2.70 4.44 18.10
C LEU A 33 2.97 3.92 19.53
N LEU A 34 2.38 2.80 19.92
CA LEU A 34 2.68 2.13 21.19
C LEU A 34 4.14 1.68 21.26
N GLY A 35 4.69 1.13 20.17
CA GLY A 35 6.11 0.77 20.09
C GLY A 35 7.02 1.96 20.34
N THR A 36 6.73 3.12 19.72
CA THR A 36 7.51 4.35 19.94
C THR A 36 7.39 4.87 21.37
N LEU A 37 6.22 4.77 22.01
CA LEU A 37 6.02 5.15 23.42
C LEU A 37 6.80 4.25 24.36
N LEU A 38 6.94 2.97 24.04
CA LEU A 38 7.70 1.99 24.82
C LEU A 38 9.20 1.99 24.46
N SER A 39 9.65 2.95 23.66
CA SER A 39 11.06 3.04 23.16
C SER A 39 11.53 1.75 22.50
N ARG A 40 10.61 1.01 21.85
CA ARG A 40 10.93 -0.19 21.08
C ARG A 40 10.71 0.05 19.60
N GLN A 41 11.58 -0.52 18.79
CA GLN A 41 11.40 -0.52 17.34
C GLN A 41 10.19 -1.40 16.99
N ALA A 42 9.18 -0.78 16.37
CA ALA A 42 8.01 -1.52 15.91
C ALA A 42 8.35 -2.21 14.58
N ASP A 43 8.31 -3.53 14.56
CA ASP A 43 8.42 -4.33 13.34
C ASP A 43 7.08 -4.30 12.59
N SER A 44 7.12 -3.96 11.30
CA SER A 44 5.94 -3.86 10.45
C SER A 44 5.22 -5.21 10.30
N LEU A 45 5.96 -6.33 10.29
CA LEU A 45 5.38 -7.66 10.18
C LEU A 45 4.61 -8.03 11.46
N ASN A 46 5.21 -7.77 12.62
CA ASN A 46 4.57 -7.98 13.92
C ASN A 46 3.31 -7.09 14.06
N SER A 47 3.41 -5.82 13.65
CA SER A 47 2.27 -4.89 13.68
C SER A 47 1.11 -5.37 12.79
N LEU A 48 1.43 -5.92 11.62
CA LEU A 48 0.43 -6.50 10.71
C LEU A 48 -0.23 -7.74 11.33
N GLY A 49 0.55 -8.63 11.96
CA GLY A 49 0.06 -9.82 12.65
C GLY A 49 -0.87 -9.47 13.82
N ILE A 50 -0.44 -8.52 14.67
CA ILE A 50 -1.24 -8.05 15.81
C ILE A 50 -2.56 -7.44 15.33
N ALA A 51 -2.53 -6.60 14.28
CA ALA A 51 -3.74 -6.00 13.71
C ALA A 51 -4.72 -7.07 13.21
N LEU A 52 -4.22 -8.14 12.56
CA LEU A 52 -5.06 -9.25 12.10
C LEU A 52 -5.70 -9.99 13.28
N VAL A 53 -4.92 -10.32 14.30
CA VAL A 53 -5.41 -10.99 15.51
C VAL A 53 -6.51 -10.17 16.17
N ILE A 54 -6.31 -8.87 16.36
CA ILE A 54 -7.33 -7.98 16.96
C ILE A 54 -8.61 -7.99 16.11
N LEU A 55 -8.49 -7.88 14.78
CA LEU A 55 -9.65 -7.91 13.88
C LEU A 55 -10.42 -9.22 13.97
N CYS A 56 -9.73 -10.36 14.03
CA CYS A 56 -10.34 -11.68 14.17
C CYS A 56 -11.02 -11.86 15.53
N PHE A 57 -10.49 -11.27 16.60
CA PHE A 57 -11.14 -11.27 17.91
C PHE A 57 -12.44 -10.45 17.91
N VAL A 58 -12.45 -9.31 17.25
CA VAL A 58 -13.65 -8.45 17.14
C VAL A 58 -14.72 -9.12 16.27
N ASN A 59 -14.31 -9.67 15.14
CA ASN A 59 -15.22 -10.37 14.22
C ASN A 59 -14.47 -11.44 13.43
N PRO A 60 -14.61 -12.73 13.75
CA PRO A 60 -13.92 -13.81 13.04
C PRO A 60 -14.30 -13.91 11.56
N TYR A 61 -15.51 -13.45 11.17
CA TYR A 61 -15.95 -13.43 9.78
C TYR A 61 -15.25 -12.37 8.94
N CYS A 62 -14.47 -11.47 9.54
CA CYS A 62 -13.73 -10.44 8.81
C CYS A 62 -12.78 -11.03 7.75
N VAL A 63 -12.25 -12.24 7.99
CA VAL A 63 -11.36 -12.96 7.06
C VAL A 63 -12.07 -13.29 5.73
N MET A 64 -13.40 -13.42 5.73
CA MET A 64 -14.19 -13.65 4.53
C MET A 64 -14.34 -12.37 3.68
N SER A 65 -14.08 -11.19 4.24
CA SER A 65 -14.20 -9.94 3.49
C SER A 65 -13.08 -9.81 2.46
N LEU A 66 -13.44 -9.56 1.20
CA LEU A 66 -12.50 -9.32 0.10
C LEU A 66 -11.55 -8.15 0.41
N GLY A 67 -12.10 -7.08 1.01
CA GLY A 67 -11.33 -5.89 1.37
C GLY A 67 -10.21 -6.17 2.38
N LEU A 68 -10.46 -7.00 3.41
CA LEU A 68 -9.40 -7.38 4.35
C LEU A 68 -8.35 -8.26 3.68
N ARG A 69 -8.78 -9.29 2.94
CA ARG A 69 -7.86 -10.22 2.27
C ARG A 69 -6.92 -9.49 1.31
N LEU A 70 -7.44 -8.67 0.42
CA LEU A 70 -6.62 -7.88 -0.53
C LEU A 70 -5.70 -6.91 0.20
N SER A 71 -6.22 -6.21 1.20
CA SER A 71 -5.44 -5.22 1.97
C SER A 71 -4.34 -5.87 2.80
N PHE A 72 -4.61 -7.01 3.43
CA PHE A 72 -3.62 -7.76 4.22
C PHE A 72 -2.52 -8.33 3.32
N LEU A 73 -2.89 -9.03 2.25
CA LEU A 73 -1.93 -9.65 1.33
C LEU A 73 -1.08 -8.61 0.59
N SER A 74 -1.65 -7.50 0.15
CA SER A 74 -0.86 -6.43 -0.48
C SER A 74 0.20 -5.86 0.47
N THR A 75 -0.17 -5.62 1.73
CA THR A 75 0.77 -5.11 2.74
C THR A 75 1.84 -6.15 3.08
N LEU A 76 1.45 -7.41 3.27
CA LEU A 76 2.38 -8.51 3.50
C LEU A 76 3.38 -8.63 2.34
N GLY A 77 2.89 -8.58 1.10
CA GLY A 77 3.73 -8.61 -0.10
C GLY A 77 4.75 -7.48 -0.14
N ILE A 78 4.33 -6.27 0.20
CA ILE A 78 5.23 -5.12 0.29
C ILE A 78 6.28 -5.33 1.39
N ILE A 79 5.87 -5.68 2.61
CA ILE A 79 6.80 -5.85 3.75
C ILE A 79 7.84 -6.93 3.45
N VAL A 80 7.39 -8.11 3.01
CA VAL A 80 8.28 -9.23 2.70
C VAL A 80 9.18 -8.91 1.50
N GLY A 81 8.63 -8.28 0.46
CA GLY A 81 9.38 -7.95 -0.74
C GLY A 81 10.41 -6.84 -0.54
N TYR A 82 10.13 -5.81 0.26
CA TYR A 82 11.12 -4.78 0.56
C TYR A 82 12.24 -5.28 1.46
N GLY A 83 11.97 -6.26 2.34
CA GLY A 83 12.99 -6.84 3.23
C GLY A 83 13.94 -7.81 2.55
N ASN A 84 13.49 -8.53 1.50
CA ASN A 84 14.22 -9.70 0.97
C ASN A 84 14.61 -9.60 -0.50
N ILE A 85 14.05 -8.68 -1.27
CA ILE A 85 14.29 -8.59 -2.73
C ILE A 85 14.99 -7.29 -3.05
N ASP A 86 16.30 -7.36 -3.32
CA ASP A 86 17.04 -6.25 -3.89
C ASP A 86 16.79 -6.18 -5.39
N PHE A 87 16.04 -5.17 -5.82
CA PHE A 87 15.86 -4.92 -7.24
C PHE A 87 17.17 -4.35 -7.82
N PRO A 88 17.74 -4.94 -8.88
CA PRO A 88 19.07 -4.60 -9.41
C PRO A 88 19.17 -3.22 -10.08
N LEU A 89 18.13 -2.39 -9.98
CA LEU A 89 18.07 -1.05 -10.61
C LEU A 89 18.64 0.08 -9.74
N ASN A 90 18.89 -0.17 -8.44
CA ASN A 90 19.49 0.80 -7.54
C ASN A 90 20.84 1.38 -8.05
N PRO A 91 21.78 0.57 -8.63
CA PRO A 91 23.05 1.11 -9.12
C PRO A 91 22.89 2.01 -10.37
N TYR A 92 21.87 1.79 -11.19
CA TYR A 92 21.61 2.63 -12.36
C TYR A 92 21.05 3.99 -11.98
N ILE A 93 20.17 4.04 -10.96
CA ILE A 93 19.58 5.28 -10.44
C ILE A 93 20.65 6.11 -9.71
N ALA A 94 21.56 5.46 -8.97
CA ALA A 94 22.65 6.13 -8.28
C ALA A 94 23.62 6.87 -9.24
N ARG A 95 23.72 6.45 -10.51
CA ARG A 95 24.53 7.12 -11.55
C ARG A 95 23.93 8.40 -12.10
N VAL A 96 22.64 8.69 -11.85
CA VAL A 96 21.97 9.90 -12.33
C VAL A 96 22.52 11.13 -11.59
N ARG A 97 23.26 11.97 -12.30
CA ARG A 97 23.95 13.15 -11.75
C ARG A 97 22.99 14.26 -11.30
N ASN A 98 21.80 14.34 -11.89
CA ASN A 98 20.83 15.37 -11.56
C ASN A 98 19.94 14.92 -10.38
N LYS A 99 20.02 15.64 -9.25
CA LYS A 99 19.29 15.35 -7.99
C LYS A 99 17.76 15.29 -8.18
N TYR A 100 17.19 16.13 -9.05
CA TYR A 100 15.75 16.16 -9.31
C TYR A 100 15.31 14.92 -10.12
N VAL A 101 16.03 14.63 -11.19
CA VAL A 101 15.75 13.45 -12.04
C VAL A 101 15.91 12.16 -11.21
N ARG A 102 16.95 12.08 -10.39
CA ARG A 102 17.16 10.93 -9.51
C ARG A 102 15.99 10.72 -8.55
N ARG A 103 15.48 11.80 -7.91
CA ARG A 103 14.33 11.72 -7.00
C ARG A 103 13.05 11.26 -7.71
N VAL A 104 12.81 11.74 -8.94
CA VAL A 104 11.67 11.29 -9.75
C VAL A 104 11.81 9.82 -10.13
N CYS A 105 12.99 9.39 -10.55
CA CYS A 105 13.26 7.97 -10.84
C CYS A 105 13.05 7.09 -9.60
N GLU A 106 13.61 7.46 -8.45
CA GLU A 106 13.43 6.74 -7.18
C GLU A 106 11.95 6.60 -6.81
N PHE A 107 11.16 7.67 -6.99
CA PHE A 107 9.71 7.65 -6.75
C PHE A 107 8.97 6.70 -7.70
N ILE A 108 9.26 6.78 -9.01
CA ILE A 108 8.64 5.92 -10.03
C ILE A 108 8.98 4.44 -9.75
N PHE A 109 10.26 4.15 -9.54
CA PHE A 109 10.71 2.77 -9.26
C PHE A 109 10.14 2.24 -7.95
N GLY A 110 10.10 3.05 -6.90
CA GLY A 110 9.46 2.69 -5.63
C GLY A 110 7.97 2.35 -5.81
N SER A 111 7.24 3.16 -6.58
CA SER A 111 5.83 2.93 -6.90
C SER A 111 5.60 1.66 -7.72
N VAL A 112 6.43 1.43 -8.75
CA VAL A 112 6.36 0.21 -9.56
C VAL A 112 6.68 -1.02 -8.70
N ARG A 113 7.76 -0.97 -7.93
CA ARG A 113 8.18 -2.06 -7.03
C ARG A 113 7.06 -2.43 -6.05
N SER A 114 6.49 -1.45 -5.35
CA SER A 114 5.41 -1.68 -4.38
C SER A 114 4.16 -2.26 -5.06
N THR A 115 3.82 -1.78 -6.26
CA THR A 115 2.67 -2.29 -7.02
C THR A 115 2.88 -3.74 -7.45
N VAL A 116 4.05 -4.07 -7.99
CA VAL A 116 4.38 -5.44 -8.41
C VAL A 116 4.31 -6.40 -7.23
N LEU A 117 4.91 -6.03 -6.09
CA LEU A 117 4.89 -6.84 -4.87
C LEU A 117 3.47 -7.01 -4.32
N ALA A 118 2.68 -5.93 -4.27
CA ALA A 118 1.29 -5.99 -3.85
C ALA A 118 0.47 -6.88 -4.77
N CYS A 119 0.57 -6.68 -6.10
CA CYS A 119 -0.14 -7.48 -7.09
C CYS A 119 0.24 -8.97 -7.01
N ALA A 120 1.52 -9.29 -6.85
CA ALA A 120 1.98 -10.67 -6.74
C ALA A 120 1.29 -11.43 -5.62
N PHE A 121 1.08 -10.81 -4.47
CA PHE A 121 0.42 -11.43 -3.32
C PHE A 121 -1.11 -11.39 -3.38
N THR A 122 -1.70 -10.38 -4.05
CA THR A 122 -3.16 -10.26 -4.16
C THR A 122 -3.75 -11.03 -5.33
N LEU A 123 -2.94 -11.38 -6.34
CA LEU A 123 -3.37 -12.12 -7.52
C LEU A 123 -4.21 -13.38 -7.22
N PRO A 124 -3.83 -14.27 -6.25
CA PRO A 124 -4.63 -15.46 -5.98
C PRO A 124 -6.05 -15.15 -5.54
N VAL A 125 -6.19 -14.15 -4.65
CA VAL A 125 -7.50 -13.74 -4.16
C VAL A 125 -8.32 -13.11 -5.29
N MET A 126 -7.69 -12.31 -6.15
CA MET A 126 -8.38 -11.73 -7.30
C MET A 126 -8.86 -12.80 -8.29
N ILE A 127 -8.05 -13.83 -8.53
CA ILE A 127 -8.44 -14.92 -9.42
C ILE A 127 -9.59 -15.75 -8.82
N LEU A 128 -9.48 -16.11 -7.52
CA LEU A 128 -10.47 -16.95 -6.85
C LEU A 128 -11.81 -16.25 -6.64
N ASP A 129 -11.79 -14.99 -6.24
CA ASP A 129 -13.02 -14.27 -5.85
C ASP A 129 -13.62 -13.47 -7.02
N LEU A 130 -12.80 -12.90 -7.91
CA LEU A 130 -13.24 -12.04 -8.99
C LEU A 130 -13.14 -12.70 -10.37
N GLY A 131 -12.36 -13.77 -10.52
CA GLY A 131 -12.12 -14.46 -11.80
C GLY A 131 -11.44 -13.62 -12.86
N LYS A 132 -10.90 -12.45 -12.49
CA LYS A 132 -10.29 -11.48 -13.42
C LYS A 132 -8.98 -10.95 -12.88
N VAL A 133 -8.02 -10.76 -13.77
CA VAL A 133 -6.72 -10.14 -13.48
C VAL A 133 -6.56 -8.90 -14.35
N SER A 134 -6.25 -7.77 -13.73
CA SER A 134 -5.96 -6.54 -14.45
C SER A 134 -4.50 -6.48 -14.88
N LEU A 135 -4.26 -6.44 -16.19
CA LEU A 135 -2.93 -6.23 -16.76
C LEU A 135 -2.45 -4.78 -16.63
N ILE A 136 -3.41 -3.86 -16.50
CA ILE A 136 -3.15 -2.40 -16.45
C ILE A 136 -2.97 -1.90 -15.01
N ALA A 137 -2.90 -2.81 -14.03
CA ALA A 137 -2.76 -2.41 -12.61
C ALA A 137 -1.50 -1.57 -12.35
N ILE A 138 -0.36 -1.90 -12.97
CA ILE A 138 0.90 -1.16 -12.76
C ILE A 138 0.82 0.27 -13.29
N PRO A 139 0.53 0.52 -14.58
CA PRO A 139 0.39 1.88 -15.08
C PRO A 139 -0.78 2.63 -14.44
N ALA A 140 -1.89 1.97 -14.12
CA ALA A 140 -3.02 2.59 -13.43
C ALA A 140 -2.62 3.11 -12.05
N ASN A 141 -1.91 2.31 -11.24
CA ASN A 141 -1.43 2.74 -9.93
C ASN A 141 -0.40 3.86 -10.03
N LEU A 142 0.51 3.82 -11.02
CA LEU A 142 1.50 4.86 -11.21
C LEU A 142 0.85 6.20 -11.53
N VAL A 143 -0.13 6.21 -12.44
CA VAL A 143 -0.86 7.41 -12.84
C VAL A 143 -1.77 7.93 -11.72
N SER A 144 -2.41 7.03 -10.97
CA SER A 144 -3.41 7.39 -9.95
C SER A 144 -2.80 7.77 -8.60
N ASN A 145 -1.62 7.28 -8.25
CA ASN A 145 -1.06 7.40 -6.90
C ASN A 145 -0.82 8.87 -6.47
N LEU A 146 -0.20 9.67 -7.34
CA LEU A 146 0.04 11.09 -7.07
C LEU A 146 -1.26 11.91 -6.96
N PRO A 147 -2.16 11.87 -7.98
CA PRO A 147 -3.41 12.61 -7.90
C PRO A 147 -4.34 12.16 -6.78
N ALA A 148 -4.35 10.85 -6.44
CA ALA A 148 -5.13 10.34 -5.32
C ALA A 148 -4.64 10.88 -3.97
N SER A 149 -3.32 10.89 -3.77
CA SER A 149 -2.72 11.45 -2.56
C SER A 149 -2.99 12.95 -2.45
N ALA A 150 -2.86 13.70 -3.54
CA ALA A 150 -3.15 15.12 -3.59
C ALA A 150 -4.64 15.40 -3.32
N CYS A 151 -5.55 14.65 -3.93
CA CYS A 151 -6.99 14.75 -3.72
C CYS A 151 -7.35 14.50 -2.24
N MET A 152 -6.76 13.48 -1.62
CA MET A 152 -7.00 13.15 -0.21
C MET A 152 -6.54 14.28 0.74
N ILE A 153 -5.36 14.85 0.50
CA ILE A 153 -4.83 15.95 1.31
C ILE A 153 -5.68 17.21 1.12
N LEU A 154 -5.97 17.58 -0.12
CA LEU A 154 -6.74 18.78 -0.45
C LEU A 154 -8.17 18.72 0.09
N SER A 155 -8.86 17.57 -0.06
CA SER A 155 -10.21 17.39 0.49
C SER A 155 -10.23 17.39 2.02
N GLY A 156 -9.21 16.81 2.66
CA GLY A 156 -9.03 16.89 4.11
C GLY A 156 -8.84 18.33 4.59
N LEU A 157 -7.98 19.11 3.93
CA LEU A 157 -7.79 20.54 4.23
C LEU A 157 -9.06 21.34 3.97
N THR A 158 -9.79 21.07 2.88
CA THR A 158 -11.07 21.70 2.58
C THR A 158 -12.08 21.45 3.70
N ALA A 159 -12.19 20.22 4.18
CA ALA A 159 -13.10 19.86 5.28
C ALA A 159 -12.75 20.59 6.59
N LEU A 160 -11.46 20.72 6.91
CA LEU A 160 -11.01 21.45 8.10
C LEU A 160 -11.26 22.96 7.99
N THR A 161 -11.02 23.55 6.82
CA THR A 161 -11.19 25.00 6.60
C THR A 161 -12.64 25.40 6.41
N ALA A 162 -13.51 24.49 5.96
CA ALA A 162 -14.93 24.76 5.74
C ALA A 162 -15.68 25.21 7.01
N LYS A 163 -15.18 24.83 8.19
CA LYS A 163 -15.75 25.25 9.47
C LYS A 163 -15.54 26.72 9.78
N PHE A 164 -14.53 27.37 9.17
CA PHE A 164 -14.16 28.74 9.46
C PHE A 164 -14.65 29.69 8.36
N SER A 165 -15.67 30.48 8.65
CA SER A 165 -16.34 31.35 7.68
C SER A 165 -15.40 32.38 7.04
N PHE A 166 -14.38 32.85 7.75
CA PHE A 166 -13.39 33.83 7.21
C PHE A 166 -12.42 33.22 6.19
N LEU A 167 -12.28 31.87 6.15
CA LEU A 167 -11.44 31.17 5.20
C LEU A 167 -12.17 30.74 3.92
N ARG A 168 -13.38 31.23 3.69
CA ARG A 168 -14.27 30.78 2.61
C ARG A 168 -13.61 30.84 1.21
N VAL A 169 -12.80 31.85 0.92
CA VAL A 169 -12.10 31.96 -0.35
C VAL A 169 -11.03 30.87 -0.51
N ILE A 170 -10.26 30.60 0.54
CA ILE A 170 -9.24 29.54 0.56
C ILE A 170 -9.90 28.18 0.44
N THR A 171 -11.00 27.96 1.15
CA THR A 171 -11.78 26.71 1.09
C THR A 171 -12.31 26.46 -0.31
N ALA A 172 -12.83 27.47 -1.01
CA ALA A 172 -13.30 27.35 -2.37
C ALA A 172 -12.15 26.96 -3.32
N GLY A 173 -11.01 27.63 -3.24
CA GLY A 173 -9.84 27.28 -4.07
C GLY A 173 -9.30 25.85 -3.81
N LEU A 174 -9.28 25.40 -2.55
CA LEU A 174 -8.90 24.03 -2.20
C LEU A 174 -9.92 23.01 -2.72
N ALA A 175 -11.21 23.34 -2.66
CA ALA A 175 -12.28 22.49 -3.19
C ALA A 175 -12.19 22.34 -4.72
N ASP A 176 -11.97 23.45 -5.43
CA ASP A 176 -11.80 23.43 -6.89
C ASP A 176 -10.58 22.58 -7.29
N LEU A 177 -9.45 22.76 -6.61
CA LEU A 177 -8.24 22.00 -6.89
C LEU A 177 -8.43 20.49 -6.59
N SER A 178 -9.13 20.14 -5.50
CA SER A 178 -9.47 18.74 -5.20
C SER A 178 -10.42 18.17 -6.25
N GLY A 179 -11.36 18.97 -6.76
CA GLY A 179 -12.27 18.60 -7.84
C GLY A 179 -11.54 18.31 -9.16
N VAL A 180 -10.54 19.10 -9.51
CA VAL A 180 -9.67 18.85 -10.68
C VAL A 180 -8.92 17.52 -10.52
N CYS A 181 -8.31 17.26 -9.35
CA CYS A 181 -7.63 15.99 -9.09
C CYS A 181 -8.59 14.79 -9.16
N ALA A 182 -9.80 14.92 -8.62
CA ALA A 182 -10.83 13.86 -8.67
C ALA A 182 -11.29 13.60 -10.10
N SER A 183 -11.53 14.66 -10.89
CA SER A 183 -11.91 14.56 -12.30
C SER A 183 -10.82 13.89 -13.13
N PHE A 184 -9.55 14.23 -12.87
CA PHE A 184 -8.40 13.58 -13.51
C PHE A 184 -8.37 12.08 -13.19
N LEU A 185 -8.58 11.68 -11.92
CA LEU A 185 -8.62 10.27 -11.51
C LEU A 185 -9.73 9.50 -12.21
N ILE A 186 -10.93 10.08 -12.27
CA ILE A 186 -12.09 9.46 -12.93
C ILE A 186 -11.82 9.28 -14.43
N ASN A 187 -11.32 10.32 -15.10
CA ASN A 187 -11.06 10.28 -16.52
C ASN A 187 -9.90 9.32 -16.86
N SER A 188 -8.82 9.33 -16.07
CA SER A 188 -7.70 8.40 -16.25
C SER A 188 -8.16 6.95 -16.07
N SER A 189 -8.98 6.68 -15.04
CA SER A 189 -9.51 5.33 -14.79
C SER A 189 -10.43 4.86 -15.93
N LYS A 190 -11.29 5.75 -16.46
CA LYS A 190 -12.14 5.44 -17.61
C LYS A 190 -11.33 5.17 -18.87
N SER A 191 -10.31 6.00 -19.13
CA SER A 191 -9.45 5.81 -20.30
C SER A 191 -8.65 4.51 -20.24
N LEU A 192 -8.13 4.16 -19.06
CA LEU A 192 -7.41 2.90 -18.86
C LEU A 192 -8.34 1.69 -18.96
N ALA A 193 -9.57 1.79 -18.43
CA ALA A 193 -10.57 0.73 -18.53
C ALA A 193 -11.07 0.50 -19.96
N ALA A 194 -11.03 1.52 -20.82
CA ALA A 194 -11.43 1.43 -22.22
C ALA A 194 -10.40 0.70 -23.11
N ILE A 195 -9.21 0.42 -22.64
CA ILE A 195 -8.20 -0.32 -23.39
C ILE A 195 -8.67 -1.76 -23.58
N PRO A 196 -8.78 -2.26 -24.82
CA PRO A 196 -9.13 -3.65 -25.07
C PRO A 196 -8.10 -4.57 -24.40
N HIS A 197 -8.56 -5.69 -23.82
CA HIS A 197 -7.73 -6.63 -23.05
C HIS A 197 -7.14 -6.05 -21.74
N SER A 198 -7.74 -5.01 -21.17
CA SER A 198 -7.34 -4.43 -19.87
C SER A 198 -7.46 -5.45 -18.72
N SER A 199 -8.33 -6.43 -18.85
CA SER A 199 -8.50 -7.53 -17.91
C SER A 199 -8.53 -8.88 -18.65
N LEU A 200 -7.80 -9.86 -18.11
CA LEU A 200 -7.87 -11.25 -18.56
C LEU A 200 -8.83 -12.01 -17.66
N ASN A 201 -9.73 -12.78 -18.27
CA ASN A 201 -10.49 -13.79 -17.54
C ASN A 201 -9.52 -14.90 -17.15
N ALA A 202 -9.28 -15.05 -15.87
CA ALA A 202 -8.40 -16.08 -15.35
C ALA A 202 -9.17 -17.40 -15.40
N SER A 203 -8.87 -18.24 -16.42
CA SER A 203 -9.34 -19.62 -16.40
C SER A 203 -8.70 -20.37 -15.24
N THR A 204 -9.42 -21.33 -14.68
CA THR A 204 -9.02 -22.15 -13.52
C THR A 204 -7.62 -22.80 -13.65
N PHE A 205 -7.08 -22.88 -14.89
CA PHE A 205 -5.78 -23.48 -15.19
C PHE A 205 -4.60 -22.60 -14.76
N LEU A 206 -4.72 -21.28 -14.78
CA LEU A 206 -3.62 -20.35 -14.41
C LEU A 206 -3.39 -20.31 -12.88
N PHE A 207 -4.37 -20.71 -12.09
CA PHE A 207 -4.29 -20.69 -10.63
C PHE A 207 -3.21 -21.61 -10.04
N PRO A 208 -3.13 -22.91 -10.39
CA PRO A 208 -2.08 -23.77 -9.87
C PRO A 208 -0.68 -23.34 -10.34
N LEU A 209 -0.54 -22.87 -11.56
CA LEU A 209 0.72 -22.37 -12.09
C LEU A 209 1.22 -21.15 -11.33
N TRP A 210 0.33 -20.27 -10.93
CA TRP A 210 0.64 -19.07 -10.15
C TRP A 210 0.95 -19.39 -8.68
N LEU A 211 0.22 -20.33 -8.05
CA LEU A 211 0.57 -20.86 -6.73
C LEU A 211 1.99 -21.44 -6.72
N VAL A 212 2.34 -22.23 -7.73
CA VAL A 212 3.69 -22.78 -7.89
C VAL A 212 4.71 -21.65 -8.02
N LEU A 213 4.43 -20.60 -8.80
CA LEU A 213 5.32 -19.46 -8.96
C LEU A 213 5.55 -18.73 -7.63
N ILE A 214 4.52 -18.52 -6.83
CA ILE A 214 4.64 -17.93 -5.47
C ILE A 214 5.49 -18.82 -4.58
N PHE A 215 5.21 -20.12 -4.55
CA PHE A 215 6.01 -21.04 -3.74
C PHE A 215 7.47 -21.05 -4.15
N ILE A 216 7.75 -20.97 -5.47
CA ILE A 216 9.12 -20.85 -5.99
C ILE A 216 9.76 -19.54 -5.54
N VAL A 217 9.04 -18.40 -5.63
CA VAL A 217 9.55 -17.09 -5.20
C VAL A 217 9.76 -17.05 -3.68
N LEU A 218 8.84 -17.59 -2.90
CA LEU A 218 8.99 -17.69 -1.43
C LEU A 218 10.11 -18.65 -1.03
N ALA A 219 10.24 -19.78 -1.71
CA ALA A 219 11.33 -20.73 -1.48
C ALA A 219 12.68 -20.13 -1.89
N ALA A 220 12.76 -19.44 -3.02
CA ALA A 220 13.96 -18.74 -3.45
C ALA A 220 14.32 -17.60 -2.47
N ALA A 221 13.36 -16.83 -2.01
CA ALA A 221 13.56 -15.79 -1.00
C ALA A 221 14.04 -16.39 0.34
N ALA A 222 13.46 -17.50 0.77
CA ALA A 222 13.87 -18.22 1.98
C ALA A 222 15.29 -18.83 1.84
N LEU A 223 15.63 -19.35 0.67
CA LEU A 223 16.96 -19.85 0.37
C LEU A 223 17.99 -18.71 0.34
N ILE A 224 17.69 -17.62 -0.34
CA ILE A 224 18.56 -16.42 -0.37
C ILE A 224 18.73 -15.87 1.06
N TYR A 225 17.66 -15.81 1.87
CA TYR A 225 17.73 -15.41 3.27
C TYR A 225 18.62 -16.36 4.08
N LYS A 226 18.48 -17.69 3.88
CA LYS A 226 19.31 -18.69 4.57
C LYS A 226 20.79 -18.61 4.16
N PHE A 227 21.10 -18.32 2.89
CA PHE A 227 22.47 -18.19 2.41
C PHE A 227 23.06 -16.80 2.66
N SER A 228 22.28 -15.71 2.60
CA SER A 228 22.71 -14.33 2.87
C SER A 228 22.71 -14.00 4.38
N GLY A 229 21.86 -14.63 5.17
CA GLY A 229 21.60 -14.31 6.58
C GLY A 229 22.72 -14.65 7.57
N ARG A 230 23.90 -15.05 7.10
CA ARG A 230 25.07 -15.19 7.99
C ARG A 230 25.95 -13.93 8.08
N ASN A 231 25.89 -13.02 7.12
CA ASN A 231 26.79 -11.87 7.06
C ASN A 231 26.14 -10.51 7.29
N THR A 232 24.84 -10.35 7.07
CA THR A 232 24.17 -9.04 7.20
C THR A 232 23.61 -8.76 8.59
N VAL A 233 23.24 -9.78 9.36
CA VAL A 233 22.73 -9.60 10.74
C VAL A 233 23.87 -9.14 11.69
N ARG A 234 25.14 -9.49 11.40
CA ARG A 234 26.29 -9.00 12.17
C ARG A 234 26.63 -7.54 11.89
N ALA A 235 26.32 -7.02 10.70
CA ALA A 235 26.58 -5.61 10.37
C ALA A 235 25.50 -4.65 10.91
N ALA A 236 24.26 -5.13 11.10
CA ALA A 236 23.15 -4.33 11.62
C ALA A 236 23.09 -4.25 13.16
N VAL A 237 23.89 -5.05 13.87
CA VAL A 237 23.99 -5.04 15.35
C VAL A 237 25.18 -4.20 15.83
N LEU A 238 26.05 -3.73 14.92
CA LEU A 238 27.25 -2.95 15.23
C LEU A 238 27.16 -1.47 14.80
N ILE A 239 25.99 -0.98 14.37
CA ILE A 239 25.63 0.43 14.20
C ILE A 239 24.41 0.74 15.08
#